data_02e2696a4a630606d85ac7820a0f725a
#
_entry.id   02e2696a4a630606d85ac7820a0f725a
#
_cell.length_a   1.000
_cell.length_b   1.000
_cell.length_c   1.000
_cell.angle_alpha   90.00
_cell.angle_beta   90.00
_cell.angle_gamma   90.00
#
_symmetry.space_group_name_H-M   'P 1'
#
loop_
_entity.id
_entity.type
_entity.pdbx_description
1 polymer ?
#
loop_
_entity_poly.entity_id
_entity_poly.type
_entity_poly.pdbx_seq_one_letter_code
_entity_poly.pdbx_strand_id
1 'polypeptide(L)'
;MASVAEVKAAIDAALQQVSEGQLAVRAAGEKLGEAQQSLAAALEGSGSESVNAAQAALAQATQELEECMTATLAAVEQAQSYAAQL
;
A
#
# COMPACT_ATOMS: atom_id res chain seq x y z
N MET A 1 4.53 -8.70 -33.42
CA MET A 1 5.38 -8.87 -32.23
C MET A 1 5.88 -7.52 -31.74
N ALA A 2 5.88 -7.33 -30.43
CA ALA A 2 6.40 -6.10 -29.86
C ALA A 2 7.94 -6.10 -29.93
N SER A 3 8.52 -4.95 -30.24
CA SER A 3 9.97 -4.78 -30.20
C SER A 3 10.45 -4.69 -28.75
N VAL A 4 11.76 -4.84 -28.53
CA VAL A 4 12.37 -4.64 -27.21
C VAL A 4 12.03 -3.24 -26.67
N ALA A 5 12.11 -2.22 -27.52
CA ALA A 5 11.79 -0.85 -27.12
C ALA A 5 10.33 -0.72 -26.68
N GLU A 6 9.41 -1.36 -27.41
CA GLU A 6 7.99 -1.33 -27.05
C GLU A 6 7.71 -2.05 -25.72
N VAL A 7 8.37 -3.19 -25.50
CA VAL A 7 8.24 -3.94 -24.25
C VAL A 7 8.77 -3.12 -23.08
N LYS A 8 9.94 -2.51 -23.21
CA LYS A 8 10.51 -1.65 -22.17
C LYS A 8 9.61 -0.46 -21.86
N ALA A 9 9.04 0.17 -22.89
CA ALA A 9 8.12 1.30 -22.70
C ALA A 9 6.85 0.87 -21.97
N ALA A 10 6.33 -0.32 -22.28
CA ALA A 10 5.15 -0.86 -21.60
C ALA A 10 5.44 -1.17 -20.12
N ILE A 11 6.63 -1.71 -19.83
CA ILE A 11 7.06 -1.96 -18.45
C ILE A 11 7.20 -0.64 -17.69
N ASP A 12 7.82 0.36 -18.28
CA ASP A 12 7.97 1.68 -17.64
C ASP A 12 6.62 2.31 -17.33
N ALA A 13 5.66 2.20 -18.26
CA ALA A 13 4.31 2.71 -18.03
C ALA A 13 3.61 1.97 -16.89
N ALA A 14 3.76 0.65 -16.84
CA ALA A 14 3.19 -0.16 -15.76
C ALA A 14 3.82 0.20 -14.41
N LEU A 15 5.12 0.40 -14.37
CA LEU A 15 5.82 0.77 -13.14
C LEU A 15 5.43 2.17 -12.66
N GLN A 16 5.12 3.08 -13.59
CA GLN A 16 4.58 4.38 -13.24
C GLN A 16 3.23 4.24 -12.53
N GLN A 17 2.37 3.37 -13.04
CA GLN A 17 1.07 3.10 -12.41
C GLN A 17 1.23 2.48 -11.02
N VAL A 18 2.18 1.57 -10.86
CA VAL A 18 2.48 0.97 -9.55
C VAL A 18 2.95 2.05 -8.57
N SER A 19 3.83 2.95 -9.02
CA SER A 19 4.31 4.06 -8.19
C SER A 19 3.16 4.95 -7.71
N GLU A 20 2.22 5.26 -8.60
CA GLU A 20 1.02 6.03 -8.23
C GLU A 20 0.16 5.27 -7.21
N GLY A 21 0.01 3.97 -7.41
CA GLY A 21 -0.71 3.11 -6.46
C GLY A 21 -0.04 3.08 -5.09
N GLN A 22 1.29 3.01 -5.06
CA GLN A 22 2.05 3.02 -3.80
C GLN A 22 1.85 4.33 -3.03
N LEU A 23 1.78 5.46 -3.73
CA LEU A 23 1.48 6.75 -3.09
C LEU A 23 0.09 6.74 -2.48
N ALA A 24 -0.89 6.16 -3.17
CA ALA A 24 -2.26 6.04 -2.66
C ALA A 24 -2.32 5.14 -1.42
N VAL A 25 -1.59 4.03 -1.42
CA VAL A 25 -1.52 3.11 -0.27
C VAL A 25 -0.90 3.82 0.93
N ARG A 26 0.16 4.58 0.72
CA ARG A 26 0.81 5.34 1.78
C ARG A 26 -0.13 6.39 2.38
N ALA A 27 -0.85 7.12 1.52
CA ALA A 27 -1.83 8.11 1.97
C ALA A 27 -2.96 7.46 2.77
N ALA A 28 -3.43 6.29 2.31
CA ALA A 28 -4.46 5.53 3.04
C ALA A 28 -3.96 5.10 4.42
N GLY A 29 -2.71 4.65 4.52
CA GLY A 29 -2.09 4.26 5.79
C GLY A 29 -2.04 5.43 6.77
N GLU A 30 -1.66 6.60 6.31
CA GLU A 30 -1.63 7.81 7.13
C GLU A 30 -3.02 8.18 7.64
N LYS A 31 -4.03 8.09 6.79
CA LYS A 31 -5.42 8.39 7.18
C LYS A 31 -5.95 7.39 8.20
N LEU A 32 -5.65 6.12 8.03
CA LEU A 32 -6.06 5.11 9.00
C LEU A 32 -5.37 5.30 10.35
N GLY A 33 -4.11 5.70 10.34
CA GLY A 33 -3.39 6.04 11.56
C GLY A 33 -4.00 7.23 12.29
N GLU A 34 -4.38 8.28 11.54
CA GLU A 34 -5.09 9.44 12.09
C GLU A 34 -6.44 9.02 12.69
N ALA A 35 -7.16 8.14 11.98
CA ALA A 35 -8.46 7.64 12.46
C ALA A 35 -8.32 6.87 13.77
N GLN A 36 -7.27 6.04 13.89
CA GLN A 36 -6.98 5.31 15.13
C GLN A 36 -6.73 6.27 16.28
N GLN A 37 -5.95 7.31 16.04
CA GLN A 37 -5.65 8.32 17.07
C GLN A 37 -6.89 9.12 17.47
N SER A 38 -7.69 9.53 16.50
CA SER A 38 -8.92 10.27 16.75
C SER A 38 -9.93 9.44 17.53
N LEU A 39 -10.06 8.17 17.18
CA LEU A 39 -10.96 7.25 17.86
C LEU A 39 -10.51 7.01 19.32
N ALA A 40 -9.22 6.80 19.51
CA ALA A 40 -8.66 6.61 20.85
C ALA A 40 -8.89 7.85 21.73
N ALA A 41 -8.67 9.05 21.17
CA ALA A 41 -8.85 10.30 21.92
C ALA A 41 -10.33 10.54 22.28
N ALA A 42 -11.22 10.28 21.33
CA ALA A 42 -12.66 10.50 21.53
C ALA A 42 -13.26 9.54 22.55
N LEU A 43 -12.68 8.35 22.67
CA LEU A 43 -13.21 7.27 23.50
C LEU A 43 -12.29 6.95 24.70
N GLU A 44 -11.44 7.90 25.06
CA GLU A 44 -10.53 7.74 26.18
C GLU A 44 -11.30 7.41 27.46
N GLY A 45 -10.88 6.34 28.13
CA GLY A 45 -11.57 5.86 29.34
C GLY A 45 -12.75 4.94 29.06
N SER A 46 -13.14 4.74 27.81
CA SER A 46 -14.18 3.78 27.45
C SER A 46 -13.55 2.40 27.27
N GLY A 47 -14.01 1.42 28.05
CA GLY A 47 -13.54 0.03 27.95
C GLY A 47 -14.43 -0.85 27.07
N SER A 48 -15.17 -0.26 26.15
CA SER A 48 -16.12 -0.98 25.29
C SER A 48 -15.40 -1.97 24.37
N GLU A 49 -15.91 -3.20 24.30
CA GLU A 49 -15.43 -4.22 23.38
C GLU A 49 -15.59 -3.79 21.93
N SER A 50 -16.65 -3.04 21.62
CA SER A 50 -16.87 -2.53 20.27
C SER A 50 -15.78 -1.57 19.85
N VAL A 51 -15.31 -0.71 20.76
CA VAL A 51 -14.22 0.21 20.49
C VAL A 51 -12.92 -0.55 20.28
N ASN A 52 -12.65 -1.53 21.13
CA ASN A 52 -11.45 -2.36 21.01
C ASN A 52 -11.45 -3.14 19.69
N ALA A 53 -12.61 -3.66 19.29
CA ALA A 53 -12.75 -4.37 18.02
C ALA A 53 -12.52 -3.44 16.83
N ALA A 54 -13.02 -2.21 16.89
CA ALA A 54 -12.81 -1.21 15.84
C ALA A 54 -11.32 -0.86 15.71
N GLN A 55 -10.63 -0.64 16.83
CA GLN A 55 -9.21 -0.34 16.83
C GLN A 55 -8.39 -1.50 16.27
N ALA A 56 -8.74 -2.74 16.65
CA ALA A 56 -8.07 -3.92 16.13
C ALA A 56 -8.25 -4.06 14.62
N ALA A 57 -9.46 -3.77 14.11
CA ALA A 57 -9.75 -3.82 12.68
C ALA A 57 -8.94 -2.77 11.90
N LEU A 58 -8.81 -1.55 12.46
CA LEU A 58 -8.00 -0.50 11.83
C LEU A 58 -6.50 -0.87 11.83
N ALA A 59 -6.02 -1.47 12.92
CA ALA A 59 -4.64 -1.93 13.00
C ALA A 59 -4.35 -3.02 11.96
N GLN A 60 -5.30 -3.94 11.76
CA GLN A 60 -5.17 -4.98 10.75
C GLN A 60 -5.16 -4.39 9.35
N ALA A 61 -6.02 -3.43 9.06
CA ALA A 61 -6.06 -2.76 7.76
C ALA A 61 -4.73 -2.05 7.47
N THR A 62 -4.14 -1.40 8.47
CA THR A 62 -2.84 -0.75 8.33
C THR A 62 -1.74 -1.78 8.02
N GLN A 63 -1.77 -2.92 8.69
CA GLN A 63 -0.82 -4.00 8.43
C GLN A 63 -0.97 -4.55 7.01
N GLU A 64 -2.19 -4.72 6.54
CA GLU A 64 -2.47 -5.18 5.17
C GLU A 64 -1.95 -4.19 4.12
N LEU A 65 -2.03 -2.89 4.41
CA LEU A 65 -1.45 -1.87 3.53
C LEU A 65 0.07 -1.97 3.49
N GLU A 66 0.72 -2.24 4.61
CA GLU A 66 2.17 -2.45 4.66
C GLU A 66 2.57 -3.68 3.85
N GLU A 67 1.80 -4.76 3.95
CA GLU A 67 2.01 -5.98 3.17
C GLU A 67 1.83 -5.70 1.68
N CYS A 68 0.85 -4.88 1.32
CA CYS A 68 0.62 -4.44 -0.05
C CYS A 68 1.83 -3.66 -0.58
N MET A 69 2.40 -2.77 0.22
CA MET A 69 3.62 -2.05 -0.18
C MET A 69 4.78 -3.00 -0.43
N THR A 70 4.99 -3.97 0.45
CA THR A 70 6.05 -4.97 0.30
C THR A 70 5.87 -5.77 -0.98
N ALA A 71 4.64 -6.22 -1.26
CA ALA A 71 4.34 -6.99 -2.45
C ALA A 71 4.55 -6.18 -3.73
N THR A 72 4.16 -4.90 -3.74
CA THR A 72 4.35 -4.05 -4.92
C THR A 72 5.82 -3.70 -5.14
N LEU A 73 6.61 -3.54 -4.08
CA LEU A 73 8.05 -3.35 -4.20
C LEU A 73 8.73 -4.57 -4.85
N ALA A 74 8.31 -5.77 -4.44
CA ALA A 74 8.82 -7.01 -5.05
C ALA A 74 8.46 -7.09 -6.53
N ALA A 75 7.24 -6.71 -6.89
CA ALA A 75 6.80 -6.69 -8.29
C ALA A 75 7.63 -5.71 -9.13
N VAL A 76 7.93 -4.53 -8.59
CA VAL A 76 8.77 -3.54 -9.25
C VAL A 76 10.16 -4.11 -9.50
N GLU A 77 10.78 -4.72 -8.50
CA GLU A 77 12.11 -5.31 -8.63
C GLU A 77 12.16 -6.37 -9.70
N GLN A 78 11.16 -7.25 -9.72
CA GLN A 78 11.09 -8.32 -10.72
C GLN A 78 10.90 -7.77 -12.14
N ALA A 79 10.03 -6.77 -12.29
CA ALA A 79 9.80 -6.14 -13.59
C ALA A 79 11.06 -5.42 -14.09
N GLN A 80 11.75 -4.72 -13.20
CA GLN A 80 13.00 -4.03 -13.54
C GLN A 80 14.10 -5.03 -13.93
N SER A 81 14.20 -6.15 -13.21
CA SER A 81 15.14 -7.22 -13.55
C SER A 81 14.86 -7.79 -14.93
N TYR A 82 13.59 -8.02 -15.25
CA TYR A 82 13.20 -8.50 -16.56
C TYR A 82 13.58 -7.49 -17.64
N ALA A 83 13.27 -6.22 -17.43
CA ALA A 83 13.61 -5.16 -18.40
C ALA A 83 15.12 -5.07 -18.63
N ALA A 84 15.91 -5.25 -17.59
CA ALA A 84 17.37 -5.21 -17.69
C ALA A 84 17.95 -6.37 -18.51
N GLN A 85 17.22 -7.47 -18.61
CA GLN A 85 17.63 -8.63 -19.42
C GLN A 85 17.30 -8.48 -20.91
N LEU A 86 16.48 -7.53 -21.25
CA LEU A 86 16.12 -7.26 -22.64
C LEU A 86 17.22 -6.45 -23.33
#